data_740d03bc1f04df5b3454090bcac32fdb
#
_entry.id   740d03bc1f04df5b3454090bcac32fdb
#
_cell.length_a   1.000
_cell.length_b   1.000
_cell.length_c   1.000
_cell.angle_alpha   90.00
_cell.angle_beta   90.00
_cell.angle_gamma   90.00
#
_symmetry.space_group_name_H-M   'P 1'
#
loop_
_entity.id
_entity.type
_entity.pdbx_description
1 polymer ?
#
loop_
_entity_poly.entity_id
_entity_poly.type
_entity_poly.pdbx_seq_one_letter_code
_entity_poly.pdbx_strand_id
1 'polypeptide(L)'
;MDGDASGRIKCTLANWTGVAYKIPRTGIEKCKNREDLKWSGVYFLFGVSDDTGENIAYIGQAGIRKNGEGILYRLMEHKRNPDKDYWTEAVVFTTSNNSFGPTEISYLENKFCNLAIEANRYIVKNGNDPSPGHITEEKESELEEFVDYAKLIMGTLGHKIFVPLNKTAPVVEDTADTPPEEMELFFTRTIKKLNFTVEASAKQTAEGFVVLKGSKIAPSSGADDT
;
A
#
# COMPACT_ATOMS: atom_id res chain seq x y z
N MET A 1 -4.02 -15.81 -7.00
CA MET A 1 -3.42 -16.38 -8.20
C MET A 1 -2.50 -17.57 -7.83
N ASP A 2 -1.74 -17.44 -6.79
CA ASP A 2 -0.77 -18.47 -6.38
C ASP A 2 -1.24 -19.30 -5.16
N GLY A 3 -2.45 -19.02 -4.63
CA GLY A 3 -3.00 -19.68 -3.45
C GLY A 3 -2.35 -19.27 -2.11
N ASP A 4 -1.52 -18.24 -2.14
CA ASP A 4 -0.77 -17.72 -1.01
C ASP A 4 -0.94 -16.21 -0.89
N ALA A 5 -1.07 -15.69 0.32
CA ALA A 5 -1.23 -14.26 0.60
C ALA A 5 0.04 -13.43 0.26
N SER A 6 1.21 -14.05 0.31
CA SER A 6 2.48 -13.45 -0.13
C SER A 6 2.71 -13.54 -1.64
N GLY A 7 1.89 -14.29 -2.36
CA GLY A 7 1.95 -14.48 -3.79
C GLY A 7 1.29 -13.36 -4.59
N ARG A 8 1.09 -13.63 -5.90
CA ARG A 8 0.38 -12.70 -6.78
C ARG A 8 -1.12 -12.72 -6.48
N ILE A 9 -1.70 -11.54 -6.33
CA ILE A 9 -3.14 -11.36 -6.09
C ILE A 9 -3.73 -10.53 -7.22
N LYS A 10 -4.92 -10.90 -7.70
CA LYS A 10 -5.76 -10.08 -8.58
C LYS A 10 -7.00 -9.67 -7.80
N CYS A 11 -7.32 -8.38 -7.81
CA CYS A 11 -8.52 -7.83 -7.20
C CYS A 11 -9.41 -7.19 -8.25
N THR A 12 -10.69 -7.45 -8.18
CA THR A 12 -11.74 -6.82 -8.99
C THR A 12 -12.98 -6.59 -8.11
N LEU A 13 -13.77 -5.59 -8.42
CA LEU A 13 -15.06 -5.32 -7.78
C LEU A 13 -16.17 -5.47 -8.80
N ALA A 14 -17.37 -5.89 -8.37
CA ALA A 14 -18.48 -6.25 -9.26
C ALA A 14 -18.92 -5.10 -10.17
N ASN A 15 -18.99 -3.88 -9.65
CA ASN A 15 -19.48 -2.69 -10.38
C ASN A 15 -18.35 -1.70 -10.72
N TRP A 16 -17.14 -2.18 -10.92
CA TRP A 16 -15.99 -1.36 -11.21
C TRP A 16 -15.20 -1.92 -12.39
N THR A 17 -14.83 -1.07 -13.32
CA THR A 17 -14.01 -1.46 -14.47
C THR A 17 -12.53 -1.64 -14.11
N GLY A 18 -12.12 -1.17 -12.94
CA GLY A 18 -10.75 -1.28 -12.48
C GLY A 18 -10.33 -2.71 -12.18
N VAL A 19 -9.08 -3.00 -12.46
CA VAL A 19 -8.41 -4.25 -12.13
C VAL A 19 -7.13 -3.94 -11.39
N ALA A 20 -6.95 -4.50 -10.22
CA ALA A 20 -5.73 -4.36 -9.46
C ALA A 20 -4.94 -5.66 -9.38
N TYR A 21 -3.62 -5.55 -9.40
CA TYR A 21 -2.69 -6.65 -9.19
C TYR A 21 -1.69 -6.29 -8.11
N LYS A 22 -1.52 -7.17 -7.13
CA LYS A 22 -0.37 -7.19 -6.24
C LYS A 22 0.60 -8.25 -6.76
N ILE A 23 1.85 -7.86 -7.02
CA ILE A 23 2.85 -8.71 -7.67
C ILE A 23 4.18 -8.59 -6.92
N PRO A 24 4.63 -9.65 -6.22
CA PRO A 24 5.99 -9.69 -5.70
C PRO A 24 7.01 -9.51 -6.83
N ARG A 25 8.10 -8.79 -6.60
CA ARG A 25 9.14 -8.55 -7.61
C ARG A 25 9.65 -9.84 -8.25
N THR A 26 9.75 -10.91 -7.48
CA THR A 26 10.14 -12.25 -7.97
C THR A 26 9.08 -12.90 -8.85
N GLY A 27 7.81 -12.48 -8.72
CA GLY A 27 6.65 -13.02 -9.44
C GLY A 27 6.34 -12.36 -10.79
N ILE A 28 7.04 -11.27 -11.16
CA ILE A 28 6.73 -10.49 -12.38
C ILE A 28 6.77 -11.34 -13.64
N GLU A 29 7.80 -12.16 -13.81
CA GLU A 29 7.98 -13.01 -14.98
C GLU A 29 6.80 -13.98 -15.21
N LYS A 30 6.14 -14.39 -14.14
CA LYS A 30 4.97 -15.28 -14.18
C LYS A 30 3.69 -14.57 -14.67
N CYS A 31 3.74 -13.24 -14.88
CA CYS A 31 2.61 -12.44 -15.36
C CYS A 31 2.59 -12.24 -16.88
N LYS A 32 3.57 -12.77 -17.64
CA LYS A 32 3.71 -12.55 -19.09
C LYS A 32 2.47 -12.88 -19.93
N ASN A 33 1.66 -13.83 -19.47
CA ASN A 33 0.45 -14.25 -20.16
C ASN A 33 -0.81 -13.48 -19.75
N ARG A 34 -0.66 -12.37 -19.03
CA ARG A 34 -1.77 -11.51 -18.62
C ARG A 34 -1.98 -10.38 -19.61
N GLU A 35 -3.06 -10.46 -20.39
CA GLU A 35 -3.36 -9.45 -21.41
C GLU A 35 -3.61 -8.06 -20.81
N ASP A 36 -4.34 -7.99 -19.70
CA ASP A 36 -4.64 -6.75 -18.98
C ASP A 36 -3.39 -6.03 -18.43
N LEU A 37 -2.29 -6.71 -18.22
CA LEU A 37 -1.01 -6.10 -17.86
C LEU A 37 -0.18 -5.60 -19.06
N LYS A 38 -0.63 -5.83 -20.27
CA LYS A 38 -0.08 -5.24 -21.50
C LYS A 38 -0.71 -3.87 -21.80
N TRP A 39 -1.75 -3.49 -21.09
CA TRP A 39 -2.49 -2.24 -21.26
C TRP A 39 -1.87 -1.08 -20.49
N SER A 40 -2.46 0.12 -20.67
CA SER A 40 -2.12 1.31 -19.91
C SER A 40 -2.58 1.22 -18.46
N GLY A 41 -1.86 1.89 -17.56
CA GLY A 41 -2.26 2.00 -16.17
C GLY A 41 -1.24 2.69 -15.29
N VAL A 42 -1.50 2.69 -14.00
CA VAL A 42 -0.63 3.23 -12.96
C VAL A 42 -0.12 2.11 -12.06
N TYR A 43 1.06 2.30 -11.50
CA TYR A 43 1.68 1.29 -10.63
C TYR A 43 2.42 1.94 -9.46
N PHE A 44 2.51 1.17 -8.40
CA PHE A 44 3.23 1.49 -7.18
C PHE A 44 4.32 0.45 -6.99
N LEU A 45 5.52 0.89 -6.66
CA LEU A 45 6.62 0.04 -6.25
C LEU A 45 6.87 0.27 -4.77
N PHE A 46 6.72 -0.76 -3.97
CA PHE A 46 6.88 -0.71 -2.52
C PHE A 46 8.16 -1.40 -2.07
N GLY A 47 8.83 -0.81 -1.12
CA GLY A 47 10.03 -1.35 -0.50
C GLY A 47 10.34 -0.66 0.81
N VAL A 48 11.52 -0.95 1.32
CA VAL A 48 12.05 -0.39 2.58
C VAL A 48 13.44 0.18 2.30
N SER A 49 13.76 1.28 2.93
CA SER A 49 15.11 1.85 2.88
C SER A 49 16.07 0.98 3.67
N ASP A 50 17.15 0.55 3.05
CA ASP A 50 18.20 -0.22 3.72
C ASP A 50 18.91 0.62 4.81
N ASP A 51 18.98 1.94 4.62
CA ASP A 51 19.67 2.85 5.54
C ASP A 51 18.82 3.22 6.76
N THR A 52 17.52 3.50 6.56
CA THR A 52 16.65 4.06 7.60
C THR A 52 15.57 3.10 8.09
N GLY A 53 15.31 2.02 7.38
CA GLY A 53 14.19 1.10 7.65
C GLY A 53 12.82 1.69 7.35
N GLU A 54 12.75 2.88 6.75
CA GLU A 54 11.49 3.55 6.41
C GLU A 54 10.86 2.95 5.15
N ASN A 55 9.54 2.95 5.12
CA ASN A 55 8.81 2.51 3.95
C ASN A 55 8.99 3.47 2.78
N ILE A 56 9.32 2.93 1.62
CA ILE A 56 9.51 3.67 0.37
C ILE A 56 8.41 3.29 -0.61
N ALA A 57 7.92 4.27 -1.35
CA ALA A 57 7.04 4.06 -2.49
C ALA A 57 7.53 4.87 -3.70
N TYR A 58 7.37 4.30 -4.88
CA TYR A 58 7.48 4.99 -6.15
C TYR A 58 6.18 4.78 -6.92
N ILE A 59 5.60 5.85 -7.44
CA ILE A 59 4.35 5.83 -8.18
C ILE A 59 4.68 6.18 -9.63
N GLY A 60 4.13 5.46 -10.58
CA GLY A 60 4.42 5.69 -11.99
C GLY A 60 3.29 5.27 -12.90
N GLN A 61 3.35 5.71 -14.13
CA GLN A 61 2.43 5.34 -15.19
C GLN A 61 3.12 4.56 -16.30
N ALA A 62 2.35 3.79 -17.03
CA ALA A 62 2.77 3.13 -18.25
C ALA A 62 1.65 3.17 -19.29
N GLY A 63 1.92 3.80 -20.41
CA GLY A 63 1.06 3.72 -21.60
C GLY A 63 1.46 2.55 -22.49
N ILE A 64 0.55 2.15 -23.37
CA ILE A 64 0.84 1.13 -24.40
C ILE A 64 1.80 1.73 -25.42
N ARG A 65 2.93 1.06 -25.61
CA ARG A 65 3.92 1.42 -26.62
C ARG A 65 3.52 0.90 -28.01
N LYS A 66 4.17 1.39 -29.07
CA LYS A 66 3.92 0.96 -30.46
C LYS A 66 4.10 -0.56 -30.69
N ASN A 67 4.90 -1.21 -29.88
CA ASN A 67 5.14 -2.67 -29.91
C ASN A 67 4.15 -3.46 -29.03
N GLY A 68 3.09 -2.82 -28.50
CA GLY A 68 2.08 -3.46 -27.64
C GLY A 68 2.54 -3.69 -26.19
N GLU A 69 3.67 -3.14 -25.77
CA GLU A 69 4.16 -3.25 -24.40
C GLU A 69 3.53 -2.18 -23.52
N GLY A 70 2.98 -2.58 -22.36
CA GLY A 70 2.35 -1.71 -21.38
C GLY A 70 2.99 -1.85 -19.99
N ILE A 71 2.14 -1.93 -18.97
CA ILE A 71 2.55 -1.90 -17.56
C ILE A 71 3.57 -2.98 -17.22
N LEU A 72 3.34 -4.24 -17.63
CA LEU A 72 4.23 -5.35 -17.28
C LEU A 72 5.65 -5.12 -17.76
N TYR A 73 5.80 -4.61 -18.97
CA TYR A 73 7.11 -4.29 -19.52
C TYR A 73 7.81 -3.19 -18.70
N ARG A 74 7.06 -2.16 -18.29
CA ARG A 74 7.59 -1.10 -17.43
C ARG A 74 8.08 -1.63 -16.09
N LEU A 75 7.35 -2.56 -15.48
CA LEU A 75 7.79 -3.23 -14.25
C LEU A 75 9.07 -4.05 -14.46
N MET A 76 9.21 -4.71 -15.62
CA MET A 76 10.43 -5.44 -15.98
C MET A 76 11.62 -4.51 -16.18
N GLU A 77 11.42 -3.31 -16.76
CA GLU A 77 12.46 -2.28 -16.84
C GLU A 77 12.92 -1.87 -15.44
N HIS A 78 11.98 -1.58 -14.53
CA HIS A 78 12.31 -1.23 -13.14
C HIS A 78 13.04 -2.37 -12.40
N LYS A 79 12.67 -3.62 -12.66
CA LYS A 79 13.35 -4.78 -12.07
C LYS A 79 14.82 -4.89 -12.48
N ARG A 80 15.15 -4.45 -13.70
CA ARG A 80 16.50 -4.49 -14.26
C ARG A 80 17.35 -3.27 -13.92
N ASN A 81 16.71 -2.20 -13.42
CA ASN A 81 17.40 -0.96 -13.09
C ASN A 81 18.02 -1.04 -11.68
N PRO A 82 19.37 -0.99 -11.55
CA PRO A 82 20.05 -1.04 -10.27
C PRO A 82 19.67 0.11 -9.32
N ASP A 83 19.39 1.31 -9.85
CA ASP A 83 19.01 2.48 -9.06
C ASP A 83 17.65 2.31 -8.38
N LYS A 84 16.88 1.31 -8.78
CA LYS A 84 15.57 0.98 -8.23
C LYS A 84 15.55 -0.40 -7.55
N ASP A 85 16.63 -0.82 -6.91
CA ASP A 85 16.70 -2.15 -6.28
C ASP A 85 15.94 -2.25 -4.94
N TYR A 86 15.52 -1.13 -4.37
CA TYR A 86 14.85 -1.03 -3.08
C TYR A 86 13.45 -1.68 -3.01
N TRP A 87 12.75 -1.89 -4.13
CA TRP A 87 11.38 -2.38 -4.11
C TRP A 87 11.28 -3.90 -4.15
N THR A 88 10.32 -4.42 -3.41
CA THR A 88 10.07 -5.87 -3.27
C THR A 88 8.74 -6.30 -3.84
N GLU A 89 7.79 -5.37 -3.96
CA GLU A 89 6.42 -5.62 -4.38
C GLU A 89 5.89 -4.47 -5.23
N ALA A 90 5.08 -4.79 -6.23
CA ALA A 90 4.35 -3.84 -7.04
C ALA A 90 2.83 -4.01 -6.86
N VAL A 91 2.11 -2.90 -6.78
CA VAL A 91 0.65 -2.86 -6.96
C VAL A 91 0.36 -2.10 -8.25
N VAL A 92 -0.47 -2.68 -9.10
CA VAL A 92 -0.81 -2.16 -10.42
C VAL A 92 -2.31 -1.93 -10.49
N PHE A 93 -2.71 -0.82 -11.10
CA PHE A 93 -4.10 -0.52 -11.45
C PHE A 93 -4.22 -0.31 -12.95
N THR A 94 -5.13 -1.03 -13.57
CA THR A 94 -5.55 -0.91 -14.97
C THR A 94 -7.06 -1.07 -15.08
N THR A 95 -7.61 -1.17 -16.26
CA THR A 95 -9.05 -1.40 -16.47
C THR A 95 -9.30 -2.69 -17.24
N SER A 96 -10.45 -3.34 -17.01
CA SER A 96 -10.83 -4.58 -17.68
C SER A 96 -11.17 -4.42 -19.19
N ASN A 97 -11.41 -3.19 -19.60
CA ASN A 97 -11.82 -2.81 -20.96
C ASN A 97 -10.76 -1.96 -21.70
N ASN A 98 -9.53 -1.83 -21.13
CA ASN A 98 -8.44 -1.01 -21.70
C ASN A 98 -8.85 0.45 -21.98
N SER A 99 -9.64 1.06 -21.09
CA SER A 99 -10.16 2.42 -21.28
C SER A 99 -9.18 3.53 -20.92
N PHE A 100 -8.03 3.21 -20.31
CA PHE A 100 -7.05 4.21 -19.93
C PHE A 100 -6.19 4.68 -21.11
N GLY A 101 -6.34 5.95 -21.47
CA GLY A 101 -5.45 6.67 -22.36
C GLY A 101 -4.32 7.41 -21.61
N PRO A 102 -3.46 8.12 -22.35
CA PRO A 102 -2.34 8.86 -21.75
C PRO A 102 -2.77 9.92 -20.75
N THR A 103 -3.92 10.55 -20.96
CA THR A 103 -4.44 11.62 -20.09
C THR A 103 -4.92 11.05 -18.75
N GLU A 104 -5.67 9.95 -18.78
CA GLU A 104 -6.19 9.30 -17.59
C GLU A 104 -5.05 8.78 -16.68
N ILE A 105 -4.04 8.13 -17.27
CA ILE A 105 -2.91 7.62 -16.46
C ILE A 105 -2.05 8.76 -15.92
N SER A 106 -1.91 9.89 -16.62
CA SER A 106 -1.18 11.06 -16.10
C SER A 106 -1.92 11.71 -14.93
N TYR A 107 -3.25 11.86 -15.03
CA TYR A 107 -4.07 12.34 -13.93
C TYR A 107 -3.95 11.45 -12.70
N LEU A 108 -4.11 10.14 -12.88
CA LEU A 108 -4.04 9.18 -11.79
C LEU A 108 -2.67 9.12 -11.12
N GLU A 109 -1.58 9.19 -11.89
CA GLU A 109 -0.22 9.25 -11.35
C GLU A 109 -0.04 10.49 -10.47
N ASN A 110 -0.42 11.69 -10.97
CA ASN A 110 -0.37 12.93 -10.19
C ASN A 110 -1.23 12.83 -8.92
N LYS A 111 -2.49 12.40 -9.04
CA LYS A 111 -3.42 12.29 -7.91
C LYS A 111 -2.88 11.35 -6.83
N PHE A 112 -2.43 10.17 -7.20
CA PHE A 112 -1.88 9.19 -6.25
C PHE A 112 -0.58 9.67 -5.62
N CYS A 113 0.29 10.38 -6.35
CA CYS A 113 1.49 10.99 -5.78
C CYS A 113 1.13 12.00 -4.70
N ASN A 114 0.19 12.91 -4.98
CA ASN A 114 -0.24 13.93 -4.03
C ASN A 114 -0.86 13.31 -2.77
N LEU A 115 -1.77 12.34 -2.94
CA LEU A 115 -2.37 11.64 -1.81
C LEU A 115 -1.33 10.90 -0.95
N ALA A 116 -0.31 10.30 -1.56
CA ALA A 116 0.74 9.60 -0.84
C ALA A 116 1.66 10.57 -0.07
N ILE A 117 1.97 11.73 -0.66
CA ILE A 117 2.76 12.79 -0.03
C ILE A 117 2.00 13.38 1.16
N GLU A 118 0.71 13.71 0.98
CA GLU A 118 -0.16 14.24 2.03
C GLU A 118 -0.32 13.27 3.21
N ALA A 119 -0.44 11.97 2.93
CA ALA A 119 -0.53 10.94 3.96
C ALA A 119 0.76 10.78 4.77
N ASN A 120 1.92 11.13 4.20
CA ASN A 120 3.24 11.13 4.84
C ASN A 120 3.61 9.82 5.56
N ARG A 121 3.21 8.67 5.00
CA ARG A 121 3.50 7.33 5.55
C ARG A 121 4.66 6.63 4.87
N TYR A 122 4.95 7.02 3.66
CA TYR A 122 5.99 6.45 2.82
C TYR A 122 6.87 7.58 2.31
N ILE A 123 8.15 7.32 2.17
CA ILE A 123 9.03 8.20 1.41
C ILE A 123 8.71 7.99 -0.06
N VAL A 124 8.09 9.00 -0.69
CA VAL A 124 7.74 8.97 -2.11
C VAL A 124 8.98 9.34 -2.94
N LYS A 125 9.49 8.38 -3.71
CA LYS A 125 10.73 8.50 -4.52
C LYS A 125 10.48 9.04 -5.94
N ASN A 126 9.43 9.80 -6.15
CA ASN A 126 9.19 10.45 -7.44
C ASN A 126 10.12 11.67 -7.58
N GLY A 127 10.93 11.68 -8.64
CA GLY A 127 11.92 12.74 -8.86
C GLY A 127 11.33 14.05 -9.36
N ASN A 128 10.14 14.00 -9.97
CA ASN A 128 9.42 15.16 -10.50
C ASN A 128 7.96 15.08 -10.07
N ASP A 129 7.33 16.24 -9.92
CA ASP A 129 5.88 16.34 -9.74
C ASP A 129 5.20 15.97 -11.07
N PRO A 130 4.43 14.87 -11.14
CA PRO A 130 3.76 14.50 -12.39
C PRO A 130 2.74 15.55 -12.78
N SER A 131 2.70 15.92 -14.05
CA SER A 131 1.65 16.82 -14.55
C SER A 131 0.30 16.09 -14.55
N PRO A 132 -0.79 16.70 -14.03
CA PRO A 132 -2.11 16.06 -14.01
C PRO A 132 -2.72 15.84 -15.40
N GLY A 133 -2.14 16.47 -16.45
CA GLY A 133 -2.76 16.48 -17.77
C GLY A 133 -3.97 17.43 -17.80
N HIS A 134 -4.69 17.44 -18.93
CA HIS A 134 -5.91 18.23 -19.09
C HIS A 134 -7.08 17.30 -19.36
N ILE A 135 -8.03 17.22 -18.43
CA ILE A 135 -9.20 16.35 -18.51
C ILE A 135 -10.49 17.19 -18.39
N THR A 136 -11.62 16.66 -18.86
CA THR A 136 -12.94 17.28 -18.68
C THR A 136 -13.49 17.00 -17.29
N GLU A 137 -14.45 17.80 -16.83
CA GLU A 137 -15.08 17.62 -15.51
C GLU A 137 -15.73 16.22 -15.34
N GLU A 138 -16.35 15.71 -16.40
CA GLU A 138 -16.97 14.37 -16.38
C GLU A 138 -15.91 13.28 -16.21
N LYS A 139 -14.79 13.41 -16.92
CA LYS A 139 -13.70 12.45 -16.81
C LYS A 139 -12.99 12.56 -15.48
N GLU A 140 -12.85 13.74 -14.92
CA GLU A 140 -12.32 13.95 -13.58
C GLU A 140 -13.21 13.23 -12.53
N SER A 141 -14.52 13.42 -12.61
CA SER A 141 -15.47 12.75 -11.71
C SER A 141 -15.37 11.21 -11.79
N GLU A 142 -15.25 10.66 -13.00
CA GLU A 142 -15.06 9.21 -13.20
C GLU A 142 -13.74 8.72 -12.59
N LEU A 143 -12.65 9.49 -12.74
CA LEU A 143 -11.35 9.12 -12.20
C LEU A 143 -11.26 9.29 -10.68
N GLU A 144 -11.97 10.25 -10.08
CA GLU A 144 -12.08 10.37 -8.62
C GLU A 144 -12.79 9.15 -8.01
N GLU A 145 -13.87 8.67 -8.62
CA GLU A 145 -14.49 7.40 -8.22
C GLU A 145 -13.51 6.23 -8.33
N PHE A 146 -12.73 6.20 -9.41
CA PHE A 146 -11.69 5.18 -9.57
C PHE A 146 -10.64 5.25 -8.45
N VAL A 147 -10.22 6.45 -8.06
CA VAL A 147 -9.28 6.68 -6.96
C VAL A 147 -9.84 6.16 -5.64
N ASP A 148 -11.13 6.37 -5.36
CA ASP A 148 -11.73 5.90 -4.11
C ASP A 148 -11.76 4.37 -4.02
N TYR A 149 -12.10 3.67 -5.08
CA TYR A 149 -11.98 2.21 -5.14
C TYR A 149 -10.53 1.74 -5.03
N ALA A 150 -9.59 2.45 -5.68
CA ALA A 150 -8.17 2.12 -5.60
C ALA A 150 -7.63 2.27 -4.17
N LYS A 151 -8.06 3.29 -3.42
CA LYS A 151 -7.71 3.48 -1.99
C LYS A 151 -8.19 2.32 -1.14
N LEU A 152 -9.44 1.87 -1.35
CA LEU A 152 -10.02 0.72 -0.65
C LEU A 152 -9.20 -0.56 -0.92
N ILE A 153 -8.92 -0.84 -2.19
CA ILE A 153 -8.14 -2.01 -2.60
C ILE A 153 -6.72 -1.94 -2.05
N MET A 154 -6.08 -0.77 -2.12
CA MET A 154 -4.73 -0.57 -1.59
C MET A 154 -4.65 -0.91 -0.09
N GLY A 155 -5.62 -0.45 0.71
CA GLY A 155 -5.74 -0.80 2.13
C GLY A 155 -5.96 -2.30 2.35
N THR A 156 -6.82 -2.93 1.54
CA THR A 156 -7.09 -4.39 1.60
C THR A 156 -5.85 -5.22 1.26
N LEU A 157 -4.99 -4.74 0.35
CA LEU A 157 -3.72 -5.37 -0.01
C LEU A 157 -2.61 -5.16 1.04
N GLY A 158 -2.89 -4.40 2.11
CA GLY A 158 -1.98 -4.17 3.23
C GLY A 158 -1.16 -2.88 3.14
N HIS A 159 -1.39 -2.05 2.12
CA HIS A 159 -0.67 -0.79 1.95
C HIS A 159 -1.49 0.41 2.42
N LYS A 160 -1.07 1.03 3.51
CA LYS A 160 -1.74 2.22 4.09
C LYS A 160 -1.21 3.54 3.49
N ILE A 161 -0.74 3.53 2.24
CA ILE A 161 -0.05 4.66 1.61
C ILE A 161 -0.89 5.95 1.54
N PHE A 162 -2.21 5.83 1.52
CA PHE A 162 -3.14 6.96 1.47
C PHE A 162 -3.78 7.30 2.82
N VAL A 163 -3.39 6.62 3.89
CA VAL A 163 -3.94 6.84 5.24
C VAL A 163 -2.99 7.72 6.02
N PRO A 164 -3.36 8.97 6.40
CA PRO A 164 -2.49 9.85 7.15
C PRO A 164 -2.03 9.23 8.47
N LEU A 165 -0.78 9.50 8.87
CA LEU A 165 -0.23 9.04 10.15
C LEU A 165 -0.98 9.59 11.36
N ASN A 166 -1.55 10.81 11.24
CA ASN A 166 -2.12 11.58 12.35
C ASN A 166 -3.66 11.62 12.37
N LYS A 167 -4.36 10.73 11.70
CA LYS A 167 -5.79 10.61 11.97
C LYS A 167 -5.99 9.91 13.31
N THR A 168 -6.19 10.69 14.37
CA THR A 168 -7.07 10.25 15.47
C THR A 168 -8.29 9.60 14.86
N ALA A 169 -8.71 8.44 15.40
CA ALA A 169 -9.93 7.76 14.99
C ALA A 169 -11.07 8.77 14.83
N PRO A 170 -12.03 8.56 13.87
CA PRO A 170 -13.18 9.42 13.79
C PRO A 170 -13.83 9.46 15.18
N VAL A 171 -13.85 10.63 15.77
CA VAL A 171 -14.64 10.89 16.97
C VAL A 171 -16.08 10.61 16.54
N VAL A 172 -16.65 9.51 17.03
CA VAL A 172 -18.10 9.36 17.06
C VAL A 172 -18.56 10.56 17.90
N GLU A 173 -19.26 11.51 17.28
CA GLU A 173 -19.89 12.61 17.98
C GLU A 173 -20.97 12.04 18.91
N ASP A 174 -20.55 11.53 20.06
CA ASP A 174 -21.41 11.46 21.23
C ASP A 174 -21.14 12.74 22.01
N THR A 175 -22.22 13.54 22.08
CA THR A 175 -22.33 14.78 22.83
C THR A 175 -21.99 14.56 24.30
N ALA A 176 -20.72 14.76 24.70
CA ALA A 176 -20.35 15.12 26.06
C ALA A 176 -18.95 15.74 26.04
N ASP A 177 -18.85 16.97 26.53
CA ASP A 177 -17.63 17.73 26.77
C ASP A 177 -16.68 17.00 27.73
N THR A 178 -15.80 16.16 27.18
CA THR A 178 -14.59 15.71 27.89
C THR A 178 -13.54 15.35 26.84
N PRO A 179 -12.28 15.87 26.91
CA PRO A 179 -11.21 15.44 26.01
C PRO A 179 -11.00 13.93 26.21
N PRO A 180 -10.75 13.13 25.15
CA PRO A 180 -10.46 11.71 25.33
C PRO A 180 -9.15 11.61 26.13
N GLU A 181 -9.24 11.16 27.37
CA GLU A 181 -8.08 10.73 28.15
C GLU A 181 -7.36 9.64 27.33
N GLU A 182 -6.08 9.84 27.09
CA GLU A 182 -5.20 8.82 26.50
C GLU A 182 -5.24 7.58 27.39
N MET A 183 -6.07 6.62 27.01
CA MET A 183 -6.27 5.42 27.83
C MET A 183 -5.02 4.55 27.75
N GLU A 184 -4.22 4.57 28.82
CA GLU A 184 -3.17 3.59 29.03
C GLU A 184 -3.80 2.26 29.46
N LEU A 185 -3.48 1.20 28.74
CA LEU A 185 -3.92 -0.14 29.03
C LEU A 185 -2.79 -0.90 29.72
N PHE A 186 -3.10 -1.54 30.86
CA PHE A 186 -2.17 -2.35 31.59
C PHE A 186 -2.53 -3.83 31.47
N PHE A 187 -1.56 -4.65 31.12
CA PHE A 187 -1.71 -6.08 30.98
C PHE A 187 -0.83 -6.80 31.99
N THR A 188 -1.40 -7.73 32.74
CA THR A 188 -0.66 -8.57 33.67
C THR A 188 -1.03 -10.04 33.41
N ARG A 189 -0.04 -10.89 33.22
CA ARG A 189 -0.24 -12.33 33.05
C ARG A 189 0.83 -13.11 33.77
N THR A 190 0.41 -14.01 34.67
CA THR A 190 1.31 -14.92 35.38
C THR A 190 1.43 -16.25 34.61
N ILE A 191 2.65 -16.62 34.24
CA ILE A 191 2.96 -17.90 33.60
C ILE A 191 3.35 -18.87 34.67
N LYS A 192 2.40 -19.69 35.15
CA LYS A 192 2.56 -20.62 36.29
C LYS A 192 3.74 -21.59 36.12
N LYS A 193 4.00 -22.07 34.89
CA LYS A 193 5.11 -23.02 34.63
C LYS A 193 6.50 -22.40 34.85
N LEU A 194 6.65 -21.11 34.71
CA LEU A 194 7.92 -20.38 34.80
C LEU A 194 8.02 -19.51 36.06
N ASN A 195 6.96 -19.53 36.88
CA ASN A 195 6.81 -18.64 38.04
C ASN A 195 7.17 -17.16 37.72
N PHE A 196 6.73 -16.73 36.55
CA PHE A 196 7.07 -15.44 36.00
C PHE A 196 5.81 -14.64 35.66
N THR A 197 5.77 -13.38 36.11
CA THR A 197 4.68 -12.45 35.78
C THR A 197 5.14 -11.48 34.69
N VAL A 198 4.40 -11.49 33.58
CA VAL A 198 4.57 -10.52 32.49
C VAL A 198 3.67 -9.33 32.78
N GLU A 199 4.27 -8.15 32.76
CA GLU A 199 3.59 -6.87 32.90
C GLU A 199 3.90 -6.05 31.65
N ALA A 200 2.87 -5.53 30.99
CA ALA A 200 3.00 -4.69 29.81
C ALA A 200 2.03 -3.54 29.92
N SER A 201 2.49 -2.36 29.50
CA SER A 201 1.63 -1.21 29.26
C SER A 201 1.56 -0.90 27.77
N ALA A 202 0.39 -0.48 27.31
CA ALA A 202 0.16 -0.12 25.93
C ALA A 202 -0.77 1.07 25.83
N LYS A 203 -0.67 1.82 24.75
CA LYS A 203 -1.64 2.84 24.35
C LYS A 203 -2.42 2.35 23.14
N GLN A 204 -3.71 2.58 23.15
CA GLN A 204 -4.52 2.39 21.96
C GLN A 204 -4.31 3.58 21.03
N THR A 205 -3.96 3.28 19.78
CA THR A 205 -3.79 4.28 18.72
C THR A 205 -4.73 3.96 17.57
N ALA A 206 -4.88 4.87 16.63
CA ALA A 206 -5.65 4.62 15.40
C ALA A 206 -5.13 3.43 14.57
N GLU A 207 -3.91 2.97 14.85
CA GLU A 207 -3.22 1.89 14.13
C GLU A 207 -3.22 0.54 14.89
N GLY A 208 -3.76 0.52 16.09
CA GLY A 208 -3.74 -0.63 17.00
C GLY A 208 -3.10 -0.29 18.34
N PHE A 209 -2.56 -1.30 19.00
CA PHE A 209 -1.92 -1.13 20.30
C PHE A 209 -0.42 -0.90 20.16
N VAL A 210 0.08 0.17 20.76
CA VAL A 210 1.52 0.44 20.87
C VAL A 210 1.98 0.00 22.26
N VAL A 211 2.82 -1.02 22.33
CA VAL A 211 3.42 -1.47 23.58
C VAL A 211 4.49 -0.50 24.03
N LEU A 212 4.38 0.01 25.25
CA LEU A 212 5.26 1.05 25.78
C LEU A 212 6.59 0.48 26.28
N LYS A 213 7.61 1.34 26.29
CA LYS A 213 8.94 1.03 26.82
C LYS A 213 8.84 0.62 28.29
N GLY A 214 9.51 -0.47 28.64
CA GLY A 214 9.48 -1.05 29.99
C GLY A 214 8.57 -2.26 30.12
N SER A 215 7.77 -2.58 29.10
CA SER A 215 6.98 -3.79 29.05
C SER A 215 7.88 -5.04 29.04
N LYS A 216 7.52 -6.04 29.85
CA LYS A 216 8.22 -7.33 29.90
C LYS A 216 7.64 -8.28 28.88
N ILE A 217 8.49 -8.99 28.16
CA ILE A 217 8.11 -10.04 27.21
C ILE A 217 8.48 -11.39 27.83
N ALA A 218 7.59 -12.37 27.68
CA ALA A 218 7.93 -13.74 28.08
C ALA A 218 9.10 -14.26 27.23
N PRO A 219 10.11 -14.92 27.84
CA PRO A 219 11.16 -15.55 27.06
C PRO A 219 10.53 -16.56 26.10
N SER A 220 10.90 -16.49 24.83
CA SER A 220 10.56 -17.55 23.87
C SER A 220 11.27 -18.81 24.33
N SER A 221 10.52 -19.90 24.54
CA SER A 221 11.12 -21.22 24.64
C SER A 221 11.75 -21.52 23.27
N GLY A 222 13.06 -21.34 23.16
CA GLY A 222 13.80 -21.85 22.01
C GLY A 222 13.53 -23.34 21.93
N ALA A 223 13.10 -23.85 20.78
CA ALA A 223 13.17 -25.25 20.48
C ALA A 223 14.66 -25.61 20.46
N ASP A 224 15.12 -26.34 21.48
CA ASP A 224 16.43 -26.97 21.42
C ASP A 224 16.36 -28.02 20.30
N ASP A 225 17.06 -27.74 19.21
CA ASP A 225 17.40 -28.73 18.20
C ASP A 225 18.39 -29.72 18.84
N THR A 226 17.92 -30.94 19.05
CA THR A 226 18.75 -32.14 19.20
C THR A 226 18.64 -32.96 17.95
#